data_c610f90b35ae9d07900943f4475f6e97
#
_entry.id   c610f90b35ae9d07900943f4475f6e97
#
_cell.length_a   1.000
_cell.length_b   1.000
_cell.length_c   1.000
_cell.angle_alpha   90.00
_cell.angle_beta   90.00
_cell.angle_gamma   90.00
#
_symmetry.space_group_name_H-M   'P 1'
#
loop_
_entity.id
_entity.type
_entity.pdbx_description
1 polymer ?
#
loop_
_entity_poly.entity_id
_entity_poly.type
_entity_poly.pdbx_seq_one_letter_code
_entity_poly.pdbx_strand_id
1 'polypeptide(L)' 'MKKIKVRLLKGLAGCRQSHRDTIRGLGLKRIDQVVEVIDTPAVRGMINKVAYLVKVL' A
#
# COMPACT_ATOMS: atom_id res chain seq x y z
N MET A 1 6.97 18.32 2.57
CA MET A 1 6.41 17.12 3.18
C MET A 1 7.24 15.91 2.78
N LYS A 2 7.40 14.98 3.68
CA LYS A 2 8.14 13.76 3.39
C LYS A 2 7.28 12.83 2.55
N LYS A 3 7.94 12.12 1.64
CA LYS A 3 7.30 11.09 0.82
C LYS A 3 7.96 9.76 1.14
N ILE A 4 7.17 8.70 1.04
CA ILE A 4 7.66 7.34 1.23
C ILE A 4 7.30 6.51 0.01
N LYS A 5 8.14 5.54 -0.29
CA LYS A 5 7.90 4.60 -1.37
C LYS A 5 7.36 3.30 -0.79
N VAL A 6 6.34 2.76 -1.42
CA VAL A 6 5.70 1.52 -0.98
C VAL A 6 5.69 0.55 -2.14
N ARG A 7 6.14 -0.66 -1.89
CA ARG A 7 6.16 -1.72 -2.89
C ARG A 7 5.14 -2.79 -2.54
N LEU A 8 4.36 -3.22 -3.53
CA LEU A 8 3.42 -4.31 -3.34
C LEU A 8 4.15 -5.65 -3.43
N LEU A 9 4.14 -6.41 -2.37
CA LEU A 9 4.86 -7.69 -2.28
C LEU A 9 4.04 -8.88 -2.78
N LYS A 10 2.73 -8.81 -2.64
CA LYS A 10 1.82 -9.92 -2.98
C LYS A 10 0.71 -9.43 -3.88
N GLY A 11 0.20 -10.33 -4.72
CA GLY A 11 -0.96 -10.03 -5.54
C GLY A 11 -2.21 -9.81 -4.71
N LEU A 12 -3.20 -9.14 -5.31
CA LEU A 12 -4.45 -8.81 -4.63
C LEU A 12 -5.47 -9.95 -4.63
N ALA A 13 -5.22 -11.00 -5.41
CA ALA A 13 -6.09 -12.17 -5.42
C ALA A 13 -6.09 -12.82 -4.03
N GLY A 14 -7.27 -13.10 -3.50
CA GLY A 14 -7.41 -13.67 -2.18
C GLY A 14 -7.41 -12.66 -1.03
N CYS A 15 -7.18 -11.38 -1.32
CA CYS A 15 -7.27 -10.35 -0.30
C CYS A 15 -8.72 -10.01 0.02
N ARG A 16 -8.96 -9.56 1.25
CA ARG A 16 -10.26 -9.02 1.63
C ARG A 16 -10.56 -7.77 0.83
N GLN A 17 -11.82 -7.51 0.55
CA GLN A 17 -12.24 -6.34 -0.22
C GLN A 17 -11.75 -5.04 0.41
N SER A 18 -11.82 -4.91 1.73
CA SER A 18 -11.34 -3.72 2.42
C SER A 18 -9.84 -3.50 2.22
N HIS A 19 -9.06 -4.58 2.20
CA HIS A 19 -7.61 -4.50 1.96
C HIS A 19 -7.30 -4.12 0.52
N ARG A 20 -8.06 -4.66 -0.44
CA ARG A 20 -7.93 -4.26 -1.85
C ARG A 20 -8.19 -2.77 -2.01
N ASP A 21 -9.25 -2.28 -1.38
CA ASP A 21 -9.61 -0.87 -1.47
C ASP A 21 -8.51 0.02 -0.89
N THR A 22 -7.91 -0.43 0.22
CA THR A 22 -6.78 0.28 0.83
C THR A 22 -5.59 0.31 -0.11
N ILE A 23 -5.24 -0.81 -0.73
CA ILE A 23 -4.14 -0.90 -1.69
C ILE A 23 -4.41 0.01 -2.90
N ARG A 24 -5.63 0.02 -3.42
CA ARG A 24 -6.01 0.91 -4.52
C ARG A 24 -5.90 2.37 -4.11
N GLY A 25 -6.30 2.68 -2.88
CA GLY A 25 -6.17 4.03 -2.35
C GLY A 25 -4.72 4.50 -2.27
N LEU A 26 -3.78 3.57 -2.10
CA LEU A 26 -2.35 3.86 -2.13
C LEU A 26 -1.81 4.00 -3.55
N GLY A 27 -2.57 3.56 -4.56
CA GLY A 27 -2.15 3.63 -5.95
C GLY A 27 -1.52 2.36 -6.48
N LEU A 28 -1.49 1.29 -5.69
CA LEU A 28 -0.90 0.02 -6.08
C LEU A 28 -1.94 -0.82 -6.83
N LYS A 29 -1.54 -1.40 -7.94
CA LYS A 29 -2.42 -2.24 -8.77
C LYS A 29 -1.81 -3.59 -9.11
N ARG A 30 -0.50 -3.69 -9.12
CA ARG A 30 0.21 -4.89 -9.56
C ARG A 30 1.25 -5.28 -8.52
N ILE A 31 1.56 -6.58 -8.50
CA ILE A 31 2.65 -7.10 -7.69
C ILE A 31 3.97 -6.44 -8.13
N ASP A 32 4.83 -6.18 -7.18
CA ASP A 32 6.12 -5.50 -7.38
C ASP A 32 6.04 -4.04 -7.85
N GLN A 33 4.84 -3.48 -7.96
CA GLN A 33 4.68 -2.07 -8.26
C GLN A 33 5.15 -1.23 -7.07
N VAL A 34 5.86 -0.14 -7.39
CA VAL A 34 6.31 0.83 -6.39
C VAL A 34 5.59 2.14 -6.63
N VAL A 35 5.03 2.71 -5.58
CA VAL A 35 4.42 4.05 -5.64
C VAL A 35 5.02 4.92 -4.56
N GLU A 36 5.04 6.21 -4.82
CA GLU A 36 5.45 7.21 -3.85
C GLU A 36 4.21 7.90 -3.30
N VAL A 37 4.09 7.94 -1.99
CA VAL A 37 2.94 8.56 -1.32
C VAL A 37 3.43 9.53 -0.25
N ILE A 38 2.61 10.52 0.04
CA ILE A 38 2.94 11.50 1.06
C ILE A 38 2.85 10.83 2.44
N ASP A 39 3.87 11.07 3.27
CA ASP A 39 3.93 10.49 4.61
C ASP A 39 3.01 11.29 5.55
N THR A 40 1.78 10.85 5.65
CA THR A 40 0.78 11.42 6.56
C THR A 40 0.25 10.35 7.51
N PRO A 41 -0.32 10.71 8.65
CA PRO A 41 -0.92 9.73 9.55
C PRO A 41 -1.99 8.87 8.87
N ALA A 42 -2.78 9.47 7.97
CA ALA A 42 -3.81 8.73 7.24
C ALA A 42 -3.18 7.66 6.34
N VAL A 43 -2.14 8.04 5.58
CA VAL A 43 -1.43 7.11 4.70
C VAL A 43 -0.72 6.03 5.50
N ARG A 44 -0.11 6.38 6.61
CA ARG A 44 0.53 5.39 7.48
C ARG A 44 -0.47 4.39 8.05
N GLY A 45 -1.66 4.84 8.40
CA GLY A 45 -2.74 3.96 8.84
C GLY A 45 -3.15 2.98 7.76
N MET A 46 -3.25 3.45 6.52
CA MET A 46 -3.55 2.59 5.37
C MET A 46 -2.45 1.54 5.16
N ILE A 47 -1.20 1.97 5.20
CA ILE A 47 -0.05 1.06 5.04
C ILE A 47 -0.02 0.03 6.16
N ASN A 48 -0.25 0.46 7.38
CA ASN A 48 -0.24 -0.44 8.53
C ASN A 48 -1.31 -1.52 8.43
N LYS A 49 -2.48 -1.16 7.90
CA LYS A 49 -3.58 -2.11 7.69
C LYS A 49 -3.20 -3.23 6.73
N VAL A 50 -2.38 -2.93 5.74
CA VAL A 50 -1.95 -3.89 4.71
C VAL A 50 -0.44 -4.15 4.76
N ALA A 51 0.17 -3.96 5.92
CA ALA A 51 1.62 -4.11 6.07
C ALA A 51 2.12 -5.50 5.67
N TYR A 52 1.30 -6.53 5.78
CA TYR A 52 1.66 -7.89 5.37
C TYR A 52 1.69 -8.06 3.84
N LEU A 53 1.17 -7.09 3.10
CA LEU A 53 1.11 -7.11 1.63
C LEU A 53 2.11 -6.16 0.98
N VAL A 54 2.60 -5.18 1.73
CA VAL A 54 3.45 -4.13 1.18
C VAL A 54 4.70 -3.94 2.02
N LYS A 55 5.69 -3.32 1.40
CA LYS A 55 6.94 -2.96 2.07
C LYS A 55 7.21 -1.48 1.85
N VAL A 56 7.52 -0.79 2.92
CA VAL A 56 7.99 0.61 2.84
C VAL A 56 9.49 0.58 2.54
N LEU A 57 9.86 1.24 1.48
CA LEU A 57 11.25 1.28 1.01
C LEU A 57 12.04 2.42 1.66
#